data_478d79bb5349e4c8849905fd5466a117
#
_entry.id   478d79bb5349e4c8849905fd5466a117
#
_cell.length_a   1.000
_cell.length_b   1.000
_cell.length_c   1.000
_cell.angle_alpha   90.00
_cell.angle_beta   90.00
_cell.angle_gamma   90.00
#
_symmetry.space_group_name_H-M   'P 1'
#
loop_
_entity.id
_entity.type
_entity.pdbx_description
1 polymer ?
#
loop_
_entity_poly.entity_id
_entity_poly.type
_entity_poly.pdbx_seq_one_letter_code
_entity_poly.pdbx_strand_id
1 'polypeptide(L)'
;VVDHDGRGDTRVFRDVTQVGQALETLQPLYSKPNAPAKACILFDWSNWWAIDYAQTGQKGNMRYFDSVNMHYRALWEQGIAVDFRDMRPCTDLSQYRLVVAPMLFLMKEGFSQKLRAFVENGGTLLMTYFSGVVDDSGLAYLGGTPHDLTDVLGVRATELDALYPQDVQHMVFPDGR
;
A
#
# COMPACT_ATOMS: atom_id res chain seq x y z
N VAL A 1 -16.75 -22.63 -9.14
CA VAL A 1 -17.07 -23.59 -8.09
C VAL A 1 -18.30 -24.42 -8.45
N VAL A 2 -19.34 -23.78 -8.94
CA VAL A 2 -20.50 -24.47 -9.51
C VAL A 2 -20.21 -24.80 -10.96
N ASP A 3 -20.58 -25.99 -11.42
CA ASP A 3 -20.40 -26.40 -12.81
C ASP A 3 -21.28 -25.59 -13.77
N HIS A 4 -20.94 -25.56 -15.05
CA HIS A 4 -21.67 -24.79 -16.09
C HIS A 4 -23.15 -25.21 -16.23
N ASP A 5 -23.49 -26.43 -15.85
CA ASP A 5 -24.86 -26.92 -15.78
C ASP A 5 -25.59 -26.67 -14.46
N GLY A 6 -24.96 -25.91 -13.54
CA GLY A 6 -25.52 -25.51 -12.24
C GLY A 6 -25.50 -26.60 -11.18
N ARG A 7 -24.85 -27.75 -11.41
CA ARG A 7 -24.78 -28.82 -10.42
C ARG A 7 -23.79 -28.54 -9.30
N GLY A 8 -24.14 -28.95 -8.09
CA GLY A 8 -23.32 -28.85 -6.89
C GLY A 8 -22.66 -30.17 -6.47
N ASP A 9 -22.66 -31.21 -7.33
CA ASP A 9 -22.13 -32.53 -7.02
C ASP A 9 -20.68 -32.76 -7.49
N THR A 10 -20.01 -31.70 -7.95
CA THR A 10 -18.61 -31.77 -8.36
C THR A 10 -17.66 -31.89 -7.15
N ARG A 11 -16.47 -32.44 -7.38
CA ARG A 11 -15.43 -32.52 -6.36
C ARG A 11 -15.10 -31.13 -5.79
N VAL A 12 -14.90 -30.16 -6.67
CA VAL A 12 -14.55 -28.77 -6.27
C VAL A 12 -15.65 -28.15 -5.41
N PHE A 13 -16.92 -28.38 -5.73
CA PHE A 13 -18.04 -27.88 -4.92
C PHE A 13 -18.02 -28.49 -3.52
N ARG A 14 -17.80 -29.82 -3.40
CA ARG A 14 -17.68 -30.49 -2.12
C ARG A 14 -16.50 -29.98 -1.28
N ASP A 15 -15.33 -29.83 -1.91
CA ASP A 15 -14.14 -29.32 -1.24
C ASP A 15 -14.39 -27.90 -0.65
N VAL A 16 -14.98 -27.02 -1.45
CA VAL A 16 -15.33 -25.64 -1.00
C VAL A 16 -16.39 -25.66 0.10
N THR A 17 -17.37 -26.56 0.01
CA THR A 17 -18.40 -26.72 1.07
C THR A 17 -17.77 -27.19 2.39
N GLN A 18 -16.82 -28.13 2.31
CA GLN A 18 -16.08 -28.56 3.51
C GLN A 18 -15.29 -27.43 4.15
N VAL A 19 -14.61 -26.61 3.35
CA VAL A 19 -13.92 -25.42 3.87
C VAL A 19 -14.90 -24.45 4.53
N GLY A 20 -16.06 -24.22 3.91
CA GLY A 20 -17.12 -23.37 4.48
C GLY A 20 -17.60 -23.89 5.86
N GLN A 21 -17.86 -25.19 5.98
CA GLN A 21 -18.26 -25.80 7.24
C GLN A 21 -17.16 -25.71 8.32
N ALA A 22 -15.90 -25.91 7.94
CA ALA A 22 -14.77 -25.75 8.86
C ALA A 22 -14.65 -24.31 9.35
N LEU A 23 -14.81 -23.32 8.46
CA LEU A 23 -14.80 -21.90 8.83
C LEU A 23 -15.96 -21.53 9.75
N GLU A 24 -17.16 -22.05 9.51
CA GLU A 24 -18.32 -21.86 10.40
C GLU A 24 -18.02 -22.38 11.81
N THR A 25 -17.40 -23.56 11.93
CA THR A 25 -16.99 -24.12 13.21
C THR A 25 -15.93 -23.27 13.92
N LEU A 26 -15.02 -22.66 13.17
CA LEU A 26 -13.95 -21.83 13.70
C LEU A 26 -14.36 -20.36 13.96
N GLN A 27 -15.50 -19.93 13.40
CA GLN A 27 -15.99 -18.56 13.52
C GLN A 27 -15.96 -17.99 14.95
N PRO A 28 -16.39 -18.72 16.00
CA PRO A 28 -16.34 -18.18 17.36
C PRO A 28 -14.93 -17.84 17.85
N LEU A 29 -13.89 -18.50 17.31
CA LEU A 29 -12.50 -18.22 17.66
C LEU A 29 -11.98 -16.95 17.00
N TYR A 30 -12.42 -16.69 15.75
CA TYR A 30 -12.01 -15.52 14.98
C TYR A 30 -12.89 -14.27 15.20
N SER A 31 -14.05 -14.45 15.86
CA SER A 31 -14.96 -13.34 16.20
C SER A 31 -14.46 -12.47 17.35
N LYS A 32 -13.41 -12.90 18.03
CA LYS A 32 -12.78 -12.10 19.08
C LYS A 32 -12.01 -10.94 18.43
N PRO A 33 -12.16 -9.70 18.94
CA PRO A 33 -11.40 -8.58 18.42
C PRO A 33 -9.90 -8.87 18.60
N ASN A 34 -9.16 -8.77 17.51
CA ASN A 34 -7.70 -8.80 17.56
C ASN A 34 -7.19 -7.53 18.27
N ALA A 35 -6.00 -7.59 18.85
CA ALA A 35 -5.34 -6.39 19.32
C ALA A 35 -5.21 -5.41 18.12
N PRO A 36 -5.60 -4.13 18.29
CA PRO A 36 -5.59 -3.19 17.18
C PRO A 36 -4.16 -2.98 16.68
N ALA A 37 -3.96 -3.09 15.37
CA ALA A 37 -2.69 -2.80 14.75
C ALA A 37 -2.32 -1.33 14.96
N LYS A 38 -1.03 -1.05 15.21
CA LYS A 38 -0.48 0.30 15.32
C LYS A 38 0.30 0.72 14.09
N ALA A 39 0.50 -0.21 13.16
CA ALA A 39 1.07 0.04 11.84
C ALA A 39 0.02 -0.23 10.75
N CYS A 40 0.09 0.56 9.70
CA CYS A 40 -0.76 0.45 8.53
C CYS A 40 0.09 0.55 7.26
N ILE A 41 -0.20 -0.27 6.28
CA ILE A 41 0.36 -0.13 4.92
C ILE A 41 -0.78 0.29 3.99
N LEU A 42 -0.54 1.36 3.23
CA LEU A 42 -1.48 1.80 2.21
C LEU A 42 -1.36 0.91 0.98
N PHE A 43 -2.46 0.30 0.62
CA PHE A 43 -2.59 -0.51 -0.58
C PHE A 43 -3.88 -0.13 -1.31
N ASP A 44 -3.75 0.34 -2.52
CA ASP A 44 -4.89 0.79 -3.31
C ASP A 44 -4.85 0.21 -4.73
N TRP A 45 -5.94 -0.42 -5.15
CA TRP A 45 -6.05 -1.04 -6.46
C TRP A 45 -5.94 -0.05 -7.61
N SER A 46 -6.52 1.15 -7.45
CA SER A 46 -6.42 2.19 -8.47
C SER A 46 -4.98 2.65 -8.64
N ASN A 47 -4.22 2.75 -7.53
CA ASN A 47 -2.80 3.05 -7.55
C ASN A 47 -2.00 1.96 -8.27
N TRP A 48 -2.31 0.68 -8.00
CA TRP A 48 -1.66 -0.45 -8.69
C TRP A 48 -1.92 -0.38 -10.19
N TRP A 49 -3.17 -0.24 -10.59
CA TRP A 49 -3.52 -0.14 -12.00
C TRP A 49 -2.87 1.06 -12.67
N ALA A 50 -2.83 2.21 -12.01
CA ALA A 50 -2.16 3.41 -12.54
C ALA A 50 -0.67 3.16 -12.80
N ILE A 51 0.04 2.48 -11.88
CA ILE A 51 1.44 2.10 -12.05
C ILE A 51 1.61 1.13 -13.22
N ASP A 52 0.77 0.10 -13.32
CA ASP A 52 0.84 -0.91 -14.37
C ASP A 52 0.59 -0.32 -15.76
N TYR A 53 -0.25 0.72 -15.85
CA TYR A 53 -0.53 1.42 -17.09
C TYR A 53 0.40 2.60 -17.38
N ALA A 54 1.15 3.07 -16.39
CA ALA A 54 2.09 4.16 -16.58
C ALA A 54 3.14 3.81 -17.64
N GLN A 55 3.24 4.63 -18.69
CA GLN A 55 4.21 4.47 -19.77
C GLN A 55 5.53 5.15 -19.38
N THR A 56 6.12 4.74 -18.27
CA THR A 56 7.43 5.24 -17.86
C THR A 56 8.56 4.40 -18.46
N GLY A 57 9.74 4.98 -18.62
CA GLY A 57 10.86 4.40 -19.38
C GLY A 57 11.35 3.03 -18.93
N GLN A 58 10.87 2.51 -17.81
CA GLN A 58 11.19 1.19 -17.30
C GLN A 58 9.95 0.39 -16.88
N LYS A 59 8.98 0.35 -17.79
CA LYS A 59 7.80 -0.50 -17.64
C LYS A 59 8.25 -1.96 -17.35
N GLY A 60 7.78 -2.51 -16.24
CA GLY A 60 8.15 -3.85 -15.78
C GLY A 60 9.09 -3.88 -14.58
N ASN A 61 9.81 -2.79 -14.29
CA ASN A 61 10.60 -2.67 -13.07
C ASN A 61 9.82 -1.99 -11.93
N MET A 62 8.67 -1.38 -12.22
CA MET A 62 7.81 -0.74 -11.24
C MET A 62 6.89 -1.78 -10.60
N ARG A 63 7.39 -2.48 -9.60
CA ARG A 63 6.72 -3.63 -9.00
C ARG A 63 6.04 -3.20 -7.69
N TYR A 64 4.86 -2.59 -7.81
CA TYR A 64 4.11 -2.06 -6.66
C TYR A 64 3.85 -3.12 -5.60
N PHE A 65 3.33 -4.30 -6.01
CA PHE A 65 3.03 -5.38 -5.08
C PHE A 65 4.26 -5.86 -4.31
N ASP A 66 5.41 -5.96 -4.98
CA ASP A 66 6.66 -6.38 -4.33
C ASP A 66 7.13 -5.33 -3.31
N SER A 67 7.00 -4.04 -3.65
CA SER A 67 7.30 -2.95 -2.71
C SER A 67 6.42 -3.03 -1.47
N VAL A 68 5.11 -3.23 -1.65
CA VAL A 68 4.16 -3.41 -0.53
C VAL A 68 4.56 -4.63 0.32
N ASN A 69 4.82 -5.76 -0.34
CA ASN A 69 5.16 -7.01 0.34
C ASN A 69 6.49 -6.93 1.11
N MET A 70 7.48 -6.23 0.56
CA MET A 70 8.77 -5.99 1.24
C MET A 70 8.58 -5.22 2.55
N HIS A 71 7.78 -4.16 2.55
CA HIS A 71 7.50 -3.39 3.75
C HIS A 71 6.65 -4.19 4.76
N TYR A 72 5.66 -4.94 4.28
CA TYR A 72 4.89 -5.84 5.12
C TYR A 72 5.78 -6.87 5.80
N ARG A 73 6.65 -7.53 5.03
CA ARG A 73 7.57 -8.55 5.54
C ARG A 73 8.49 -8.01 6.62
N ALA A 74 9.04 -6.82 6.44
CA ALA A 74 9.91 -6.19 7.43
C ALA A 74 9.23 -5.98 8.78
N LEU A 75 7.95 -5.58 8.78
CA LEU A 75 7.16 -5.42 9.99
C LEU A 75 6.74 -6.78 10.58
N TRP A 76 6.33 -7.71 9.73
CA TRP A 76 5.91 -9.05 10.14
C TRP A 76 7.05 -9.83 10.82
N GLU A 77 8.27 -9.77 10.28
CA GLU A 77 9.45 -10.41 10.86
C GLU A 77 9.79 -9.87 12.28
N GLN A 78 9.33 -8.66 12.59
CA GLN A 78 9.45 -8.05 13.93
C GLN A 78 8.24 -8.33 14.82
N GLY A 79 7.28 -9.14 14.38
CA GLY A 79 6.06 -9.45 15.14
C GLY A 79 5.10 -8.25 15.27
N ILE A 80 5.20 -7.25 14.39
CA ILE A 80 4.34 -6.07 14.40
C ILE A 80 3.07 -6.37 13.60
N ALA A 81 1.91 -6.23 14.27
CA ALA A 81 0.63 -6.33 13.59
C ALA A 81 0.41 -5.16 12.63
N VAL A 82 -0.03 -5.47 11.41
CA VAL A 82 -0.20 -4.51 10.32
C VAL A 82 -1.59 -4.62 9.72
N ASP A 83 -2.28 -3.50 9.61
CA ASP A 83 -3.49 -3.38 8.79
C ASP A 83 -3.14 -2.90 7.38
N PHE A 84 -3.96 -3.28 6.41
CA PHE A 84 -3.96 -2.67 5.09
C PHE A 84 -5.14 -1.70 4.96
N ARG A 85 -4.88 -0.53 4.41
CA ARG A 85 -5.89 0.50 4.13
C ARG A 85 -5.75 1.02 2.71
N ASP A 86 -6.86 1.38 2.12
CA ASP A 86 -6.92 2.06 0.83
C ASP A 86 -7.14 3.57 0.99
N MET A 87 -7.16 4.29 -0.13
CA MET A 87 -7.35 5.75 -0.15
C MET A 87 -8.82 6.17 -0.26
N ARG A 88 -9.76 5.40 0.30
CA ARG A 88 -11.17 5.83 0.31
C ARG A 88 -11.41 7.05 1.22
N PRO A 89 -12.43 7.88 0.93
CA PRO A 89 -12.77 9.02 1.79
C PRO A 89 -13.07 8.64 3.24
N CYS A 90 -13.59 7.43 3.49
CA CYS A 90 -13.92 6.95 4.84
C CYS A 90 -12.72 6.35 5.60
N THR A 91 -11.55 6.24 4.96
CA THR A 91 -10.36 5.66 5.61
C THR A 91 -9.90 6.55 6.76
N ASP A 92 -9.87 5.98 7.96
CA ASP A 92 -9.37 6.62 9.17
C ASP A 92 -7.98 6.09 9.52
N LEU A 93 -7.04 6.99 9.73
CA LEU A 93 -5.65 6.70 10.08
C LEU A 93 -5.34 7.01 11.55
N SER A 94 -6.27 7.55 12.31
CA SER A 94 -6.04 8.07 13.66
C SER A 94 -5.57 7.04 14.68
N GLN A 95 -5.91 5.77 14.48
CA GLN A 95 -5.52 4.67 15.37
C GLN A 95 -4.07 4.21 15.22
N TYR A 96 -3.44 4.57 14.10
CA TYR A 96 -2.09 4.10 13.78
C TYR A 96 -1.02 5.05 14.34
N ARG A 97 0.17 4.49 14.56
CA ARG A 97 1.40 5.25 14.87
C ARG A 97 2.31 5.35 13.66
N LEU A 98 2.25 4.34 12.80
CA LEU A 98 3.03 4.25 11.58
C LEU A 98 2.09 4.01 10.40
N VAL A 99 2.20 4.86 9.39
CA VAL A 99 1.60 4.65 8.07
C VAL A 99 2.72 4.53 7.05
N VAL A 100 2.76 3.40 6.34
CA VAL A 100 3.69 3.15 5.24
C VAL A 100 2.95 3.34 3.93
N ALA A 101 3.47 4.18 3.05
CA ALA A 101 2.91 4.51 1.75
C ALA A 101 3.89 4.11 0.63
N PRO A 102 3.96 2.81 0.26
CA PRO A 102 4.87 2.34 -0.76
C PRO A 102 4.39 2.80 -2.14
N MET A 103 5.25 3.49 -2.90
CA MET A 103 4.96 3.90 -4.29
C MET A 103 3.52 4.39 -4.48
N LEU A 104 3.10 5.37 -3.67
CA LEU A 104 1.74 5.94 -3.74
C LEU A 104 1.64 6.90 -4.93
N PHE A 105 1.81 6.38 -6.14
CA PHE A 105 1.92 7.08 -7.41
C PHE A 105 0.70 7.95 -7.68
N LEU A 106 -0.48 7.33 -7.61
CA LEU A 106 -1.76 8.01 -7.70
C LEU A 106 -2.17 8.50 -6.31
N MET A 107 -2.44 9.79 -6.18
CA MET A 107 -2.95 10.39 -4.95
C MET A 107 -4.41 10.77 -5.15
N LYS A 108 -5.32 10.10 -4.44
CA LYS A 108 -6.75 10.41 -4.50
C LYS A 108 -7.06 11.75 -3.86
N GLU A 109 -8.10 12.42 -4.39
CA GLU A 109 -8.55 13.71 -3.88
C GLU A 109 -8.76 13.69 -2.36
N GLY A 110 -8.23 14.68 -1.67
CA GLY A 110 -8.34 14.83 -0.21
C GLY A 110 -7.47 13.87 0.61
N PHE A 111 -6.78 12.91 0.00
CA PHE A 111 -6.01 11.94 0.78
C PHE A 111 -4.66 12.49 1.27
N SER A 112 -4.03 13.38 0.51
CA SER A 112 -2.84 14.11 0.96
C SER A 112 -3.09 14.89 2.24
N GLN A 113 -4.26 15.53 2.36
CA GLN A 113 -4.66 16.25 3.58
C GLN A 113 -4.84 15.31 4.77
N LYS A 114 -5.32 14.07 4.55
CA LYS A 114 -5.39 13.05 5.62
C LYS A 114 -4.01 12.62 6.10
N LEU A 115 -3.07 12.42 5.17
CA LEU A 115 -1.68 12.09 5.51
C LEU A 115 -1.00 13.24 6.26
N ARG A 116 -1.25 14.48 5.83
CA ARG A 116 -0.79 15.69 6.54
C ARG A 116 -1.31 15.71 7.97
N ALA A 117 -2.63 15.62 8.14
CA ALA A 117 -3.26 15.63 9.46
C ALA A 117 -2.77 14.48 10.35
N PHE A 118 -2.51 13.32 9.78
CA PHE A 118 -1.93 12.18 10.51
C PHE A 118 -0.54 12.53 11.08
N VAL A 119 0.34 13.16 10.29
CA VAL A 119 1.67 13.57 10.74
C VAL A 119 1.59 14.70 11.76
N GLU A 120 0.77 15.72 11.53
CA GLU A 120 0.55 16.85 12.44
C GLU A 120 0.02 16.39 13.81
N ASN A 121 -0.74 15.30 13.85
CA ASN A 121 -1.20 14.67 15.09
C ASN A 121 -0.20 13.69 15.72
N GLY A 122 1.07 13.70 15.27
CA GLY A 122 2.16 12.92 15.85
C GLY A 122 2.33 11.51 15.26
N GLY A 123 1.66 11.19 14.17
CA GLY A 123 1.88 9.94 13.41
C GLY A 123 3.18 9.97 12.62
N THR A 124 3.77 8.81 12.39
CA THR A 124 4.94 8.64 11.54
C THR A 124 4.51 8.18 10.15
N LEU A 125 4.81 8.96 9.13
CA LEU A 125 4.58 8.61 7.72
C LEU A 125 5.90 8.17 7.08
N LEU A 126 5.96 6.95 6.59
CA LEU A 126 7.02 6.46 5.72
C LEU A 126 6.47 6.42 4.29
N MET A 127 6.91 7.34 3.46
CA MET A 127 6.56 7.38 2.04
C MET A 127 7.78 7.03 1.20
N THR A 128 7.59 6.19 0.18
CA THR A 128 8.71 5.80 -0.68
C THR A 128 8.73 6.62 -1.97
N TYR A 129 9.73 6.35 -2.81
CA TYR A 129 9.86 6.96 -4.12
C TYR A 129 8.59 6.77 -4.97
N PHE A 130 8.46 7.54 -6.03
CA PHE A 130 7.37 7.45 -7.01
C PHE A 130 5.99 7.63 -6.37
N SER A 131 5.89 8.59 -5.44
CA SER A 131 4.63 8.90 -4.73
C SER A 131 4.14 10.29 -5.06
N GLY A 132 2.81 10.48 -5.09
CA GLY A 132 2.16 11.76 -5.33
C GLY A 132 2.46 12.36 -6.70
N VAL A 133 2.48 11.52 -7.75
CA VAL A 133 2.86 11.92 -9.12
C VAL A 133 1.64 12.34 -9.93
N VAL A 134 0.53 11.60 -9.81
CA VAL A 134 -0.70 11.83 -10.58
C VAL A 134 -1.92 11.90 -9.68
N ASP A 135 -2.98 12.56 -10.19
CA ASP A 135 -4.29 12.60 -9.56
C ASP A 135 -5.17 11.38 -9.91
N ASP A 136 -6.43 11.39 -9.48
CA ASP A 136 -7.42 10.35 -9.74
C ASP A 136 -7.70 10.10 -11.23
N SER A 137 -7.45 11.08 -12.08
CA SER A 137 -7.62 10.97 -13.53
C SER A 137 -6.36 10.49 -14.25
N GLY A 138 -5.25 10.34 -13.52
CA GLY A 138 -3.93 10.04 -14.08
C GLY A 138 -3.19 11.25 -14.62
N LEU A 139 -3.67 12.47 -14.34
CA LEU A 139 -2.99 13.70 -14.75
C LEU A 139 -1.85 14.01 -13.77
N ALA A 140 -0.68 14.27 -14.33
CA ALA A 140 0.51 14.61 -13.53
C ALA A 140 0.35 15.95 -12.80
N TYR A 141 0.69 15.95 -11.53
CA TYR A 141 0.76 17.19 -10.76
C TYR A 141 1.93 18.07 -11.21
N LEU A 142 1.72 19.36 -11.18
CA LEU A 142 2.78 20.34 -11.44
C LEU A 142 3.53 20.67 -10.14
N GLY A 143 4.81 20.97 -10.26
CA GLY A 143 5.58 21.53 -9.15
C GLY A 143 6.43 20.56 -8.35
N GLY A 144 6.60 19.33 -8.81
CA GLY A 144 7.43 18.29 -8.17
C GLY A 144 6.62 17.37 -7.25
N THR A 145 7.25 16.28 -6.84
CA THR A 145 6.61 15.22 -6.06
C THR A 145 7.24 15.11 -4.65
N PRO A 146 6.55 14.55 -3.68
CA PRO A 146 5.14 14.16 -3.68
C PRO A 146 4.22 15.38 -3.58
N HIS A 147 3.23 15.45 -4.45
CA HIS A 147 2.30 16.57 -4.48
C HIS A 147 1.65 16.79 -3.11
N ASP A 148 1.52 18.08 -2.71
CA ASP A 148 0.85 18.50 -1.47
C ASP A 148 1.49 18.00 -0.15
N LEU A 149 2.61 17.27 -0.21
CA LEU A 149 3.30 16.71 0.96
C LEU A 149 4.78 17.07 1.03
N THR A 150 5.29 17.89 0.11
CA THR A 150 6.70 18.27 0.06
C THR A 150 7.18 18.98 1.31
N ASP A 151 6.34 19.81 1.91
CA ASP A 151 6.61 20.50 3.16
C ASP A 151 6.52 19.58 4.39
N VAL A 152 5.56 18.65 4.40
CA VAL A 152 5.40 17.65 5.48
C VAL A 152 6.60 16.72 5.54
N LEU A 153 7.09 16.30 4.39
CA LEU A 153 8.23 15.36 4.27
C LEU A 153 9.58 16.07 4.26
N GLY A 154 9.60 17.40 4.03
CA GLY A 154 10.83 18.17 3.89
C GLY A 154 11.63 17.80 2.64
N VAL A 155 11.02 17.13 1.67
CA VAL A 155 11.65 16.63 0.44
C VAL A 155 10.82 16.99 -0.77
N ARG A 156 11.50 17.40 -1.84
CA ARG A 156 10.91 17.63 -3.17
C ARG A 156 11.72 16.90 -4.21
N ALA A 157 11.14 15.91 -4.87
CA ALA A 157 11.75 15.26 -6.01
C ALA A 157 11.34 16.00 -7.30
N THR A 158 12.32 16.43 -8.06
CA THR A 158 12.13 17.14 -9.35
C THR A 158 12.40 16.23 -10.54
N GLU A 159 13.16 15.17 -10.31
CA GLU A 159 13.53 14.19 -11.33
C GLU A 159 13.38 12.78 -10.79
N LEU A 160 13.01 11.86 -11.66
CA LEU A 160 12.93 10.44 -11.40
C LEU A 160 13.85 9.75 -12.39
N ASP A 161 14.89 9.10 -11.87
CA ASP A 161 15.80 8.29 -12.66
C ASP A 161 15.59 6.81 -12.33
N ALA A 162 15.29 6.03 -13.36
CA ALA A 162 15.03 4.62 -13.20
C ALA A 162 16.34 3.84 -13.40
N LEU A 163 16.76 3.13 -12.39
CA LEU A 163 17.97 2.33 -12.40
C LEU A 163 17.76 1.00 -13.13
N TYR A 164 18.80 0.49 -13.79
CA TYR A 164 18.81 -0.87 -14.30
C TYR A 164 18.98 -1.88 -13.13
N PRO A 165 18.58 -3.15 -13.31
CA PRO A 165 18.66 -4.15 -12.24
C PRO A 165 20.06 -4.37 -11.65
N GLN A 166 21.12 -4.04 -12.41
CA GLN A 166 22.51 -4.15 -11.98
C GLN A 166 23.05 -2.90 -11.30
N ASP A 167 22.33 -1.78 -11.39
CA ASP A 167 22.78 -0.52 -10.81
C ASP A 167 22.55 -0.52 -9.30
N VAL A 168 23.52 -0.02 -8.58
CA VAL A 168 23.48 0.10 -7.12
C VAL A 168 23.75 1.54 -6.74
N GLN A 169 22.88 2.11 -5.93
CA GLN A 169 23.08 3.41 -5.31
C GLN A 169 23.42 3.22 -3.83
N HIS A 170 24.36 3.99 -3.35
CA HIS A 170 24.76 4.00 -1.95
C HIS A 170 24.25 5.27 -1.27
N MET A 171 23.59 5.09 -0.15
CA MET A 171 23.18 6.19 0.71
C MET A 171 24.20 6.33 1.83
N VAL A 172 24.80 7.51 1.93
CA VAL A 172 25.77 7.81 2.99
C VAL A 172 25.11 8.79 3.95
N PHE A 173 24.98 8.40 5.20
CA PHE A 173 24.49 9.26 6.25
C PHE A 173 25.61 10.12 6.86
N PRO A 174 25.30 11.31 7.42
CA PRO A 174 26.32 12.20 8.00
C PRO A 174 27.15 11.57 9.14
N ASP A 175 26.60 10.53 9.77
CA ASP A 175 27.27 9.76 10.85
C ASP A 175 28.11 8.56 10.32
N GLY A 176 28.28 8.45 9.02
CA GLY A 176 29.11 7.42 8.37
C GLY A 176 28.48 6.05 8.26
N ARG A 177 27.18 5.92 8.54
CA ARG A 177 26.42 4.69 8.30
C ARG A 177 26.01 4.57 6.84
#